data_7ed9ebad6032e8481dc7fbe2b7a295ea
#
_entry.id   7ed9ebad6032e8481dc7fbe2b7a295ea
#
_cell.length_a   1.000
_cell.length_b   1.000
_cell.length_c   1.000
_cell.angle_alpha   90.00
_cell.angle_beta   90.00
_cell.angle_gamma   90.00
#
_symmetry.space_group_name_H-M   'P 1'
#
loop_
_entity.id
_entity.type
_entity.pdbx_description
1 polymer ?
#
loop_
_entity_poly.entity_id
_entity_poly.type
_entity_poly.pdbx_seq_one_letter_code
_entity_poly.pdbx_strand_id
1 'polypeptide(L)'
;MFKFSEEGIAKFTIFCFFYLILIFVSMATLPGNADSHEVDKDSLNCLAKNIYFEARGEEIIGQYAIGLVTLNRVKDKDFPNNICDVVYQAIKINNKIVKYKCQFSWYCDGKSDTPKDLQTWYKAINIADTLLHFNVEDFTRGSRFYHADYVVPKWSKNKKVLIRIGKHIFYE
;
A
#
# COMPACT_ATOMS: atom_id res chain seq x y z
N MET A 1 51.91 39.24 -28.62
CA MET A 1 50.76 40.01 -28.15
C MET A 1 49.68 39.85 -29.21
N PHE A 2 48.77 38.87 -29.03
CA PHE A 2 47.72 38.58 -30.03
C PHE A 2 46.57 39.60 -29.85
N LYS A 3 46.35 40.41 -30.86
CA LYS A 3 45.19 41.30 -30.94
C LYS A 3 44.01 40.49 -31.48
N PHE A 4 43.06 40.14 -30.63
CA PHE A 4 41.75 39.64 -31.10
C PHE A 4 40.98 40.78 -31.73
N SER A 5 40.47 40.61 -32.94
CA SER A 5 39.63 41.59 -33.57
C SER A 5 38.25 41.63 -32.88
N GLU A 6 37.65 42.82 -32.74
CA GLU A 6 36.35 43.02 -32.08
C GLU A 6 35.24 42.14 -32.75
N GLU A 7 35.32 41.91 -34.06
CA GLU A 7 34.40 41.02 -34.79
C GLU A 7 34.53 39.54 -34.35
N GLY A 8 35.71 39.07 -33.95
CA GLY A 8 35.90 37.69 -33.46
C GLY A 8 35.27 37.48 -32.11
N ILE A 9 35.35 38.50 -31.25
CA ILE A 9 34.73 38.44 -29.90
C ILE A 9 33.21 38.48 -29.99
N ALA A 10 32.63 39.31 -30.86
CA ALA A 10 31.20 39.38 -31.06
C ALA A 10 30.59 38.07 -31.59
N LYS A 11 31.26 37.45 -32.55
CA LYS A 11 30.81 36.13 -33.08
C LYS A 11 30.91 35.01 -32.07
N PHE A 12 31.95 35.02 -31.23
CA PHE A 12 32.13 34.02 -30.19
C PHE A 12 31.08 34.16 -29.06
N THR A 13 30.77 35.39 -28.64
CA THR A 13 29.71 35.62 -27.64
C THR A 13 28.32 35.21 -28.14
N ILE A 14 28.00 35.49 -29.42
CA ILE A 14 26.72 35.08 -30.02
C ILE A 14 26.63 33.53 -30.08
N PHE A 15 27.72 32.86 -30.46
CA PHE A 15 27.77 31.41 -30.53
C PHE A 15 27.60 30.76 -29.16
N CYS A 16 28.25 31.28 -28.11
CA CYS A 16 28.08 30.80 -26.72
C CYS A 16 26.64 31.03 -26.22
N PHE A 17 26.01 32.13 -26.57
CA PHE A 17 24.63 32.43 -26.18
C PHE A 17 23.64 31.47 -26.82
N PHE A 18 23.77 31.18 -28.10
CA PHE A 18 22.96 30.15 -28.81
C PHE A 18 23.17 28.77 -28.26
N TYR A 19 24.40 28.40 -27.91
CA TYR A 19 24.73 27.11 -27.34
C TYR A 19 24.12 26.94 -25.95
N LEU A 20 24.14 27.95 -25.10
CA LEU A 20 23.49 27.98 -23.80
C LEU A 20 21.97 27.89 -23.91
N ILE A 21 21.35 28.57 -24.89
CA ILE A 21 19.91 28.46 -25.15
C ILE A 21 19.53 27.04 -25.59
N LEU A 22 20.32 26.39 -26.46
CA LEU A 22 20.10 25.02 -26.90
C LEU A 22 20.19 24.01 -25.75
N ILE A 23 21.13 24.20 -24.81
CA ILE A 23 21.24 23.36 -23.61
C ILE A 23 20.01 23.58 -22.70
N PHE A 24 19.58 24.82 -22.52
CA PHE A 24 18.41 25.13 -21.68
C PHE A 24 17.11 24.58 -22.26
N VAL A 25 16.92 24.65 -23.57
CA VAL A 25 15.75 24.07 -24.25
C VAL A 25 15.77 22.55 -24.20
N SER A 26 16.97 21.92 -24.31
CA SER A 26 17.13 20.46 -24.19
C SER A 26 16.83 19.94 -22.79
N MET A 27 17.07 20.73 -21.74
CA MET A 27 16.72 20.34 -20.35
C MET A 27 15.24 20.48 -20.03
N ALA A 28 14.51 21.35 -20.76
CA ALA A 28 13.09 21.59 -20.53
C ALA A 28 12.17 20.51 -21.13
N THR A 29 12.70 19.58 -21.93
CA THR A 29 11.92 18.52 -22.61
C THR A 29 12.24 17.11 -22.14
N LEU A 30 12.74 16.93 -20.92
CA LEU A 30 12.65 15.62 -20.30
C LEU A 30 11.18 15.36 -19.97
N PRO A 31 10.52 14.41 -20.63
CA PRO A 31 9.21 13.97 -20.17
C PRO A 31 9.45 13.38 -18.79
N GLY A 32 9.00 14.08 -17.78
CA GLY A 32 8.89 13.56 -16.43
C GLY A 32 7.78 12.51 -16.42
N ASN A 33 8.01 11.34 -17.02
CA ASN A 33 7.27 10.13 -16.72
C ASN A 33 7.76 9.60 -15.37
N ALA A 34 7.55 10.39 -14.34
CA ALA A 34 7.29 9.86 -13.03
C ALA A 34 5.83 9.42 -13.07
N ASP A 35 5.57 8.22 -13.58
CA ASP A 35 4.45 7.40 -13.15
C ASP A 35 4.75 7.02 -11.68
N SER A 36 4.79 8.04 -10.82
CA SER A 36 4.57 7.85 -9.41
C SER A 36 3.12 7.42 -9.35
N HIS A 37 2.85 6.13 -9.22
CA HIS A 37 1.63 5.64 -8.61
C HIS A 37 1.54 6.39 -7.27
N GLU A 38 0.90 7.56 -7.30
CA GLU A 38 0.53 8.28 -6.09
C GLU A 38 -0.41 7.32 -5.37
N VAL A 39 0.17 6.57 -4.40
CA VAL A 39 -0.64 5.67 -3.59
C VAL A 39 -1.70 6.52 -2.96
N ASP A 40 -2.94 6.23 -3.33
CA ASP A 40 -4.10 6.91 -2.80
C ASP A 40 -4.04 6.86 -1.27
N LYS A 41 -4.07 8.05 -0.65
CA LYS A 41 -4.00 8.20 0.81
C LYS A 41 -5.09 7.40 1.53
N ASP A 42 -6.22 7.19 0.87
CA ASP A 42 -7.31 6.40 1.41
C ASP A 42 -6.93 4.92 1.45
N SER A 43 -6.34 4.38 0.39
CA SER A 43 -5.81 3.00 0.34
C SER A 43 -4.77 2.73 1.41
N LEU A 44 -3.82 3.66 1.59
CA LEU A 44 -2.81 3.58 2.66
C LEU A 44 -3.48 3.53 4.04
N ASN A 45 -4.41 4.45 4.31
CA ASN A 45 -5.10 4.53 5.60
C ASN A 45 -5.97 3.29 5.87
N CYS A 46 -6.70 2.79 4.86
CA CYS A 46 -7.50 1.57 4.98
C CYS A 46 -6.64 0.35 5.30
N LEU A 47 -5.53 0.15 4.57
CA LEU A 47 -4.61 -0.97 4.81
C LEU A 47 -3.96 -0.88 6.19
N ALA A 48 -3.48 0.31 6.56
CA ALA A 48 -2.88 0.55 7.88
C ALA A 48 -3.87 0.28 9.03
N LYS A 49 -5.13 0.71 8.90
CA LYS A 49 -6.16 0.40 9.90
C LYS A 49 -6.38 -1.09 10.04
N ASN A 50 -6.47 -1.82 8.93
CA ASN A 50 -6.65 -3.26 9.00
C ASN A 50 -5.47 -3.94 9.71
N ILE A 51 -4.24 -3.60 9.34
CA ILE A 51 -3.03 -4.12 10.01
C ILE A 51 -3.04 -3.79 11.52
N TYR A 52 -3.39 -2.55 11.87
CA TYR A 52 -3.44 -2.11 13.27
C TYR A 52 -4.44 -2.93 14.09
N PHE A 53 -5.68 -3.05 13.63
CA PHE A 53 -6.73 -3.68 14.44
C PHE A 53 -6.63 -5.20 14.47
N GLU A 54 -6.16 -5.82 13.38
CA GLU A 54 -6.05 -7.29 13.28
C GLU A 54 -4.73 -7.84 13.85
N ALA A 55 -3.62 -7.06 13.75
CA ALA A 55 -2.30 -7.62 14.01
C ALA A 55 -1.40 -6.79 14.93
N ARG A 56 -1.91 -5.76 15.63
CA ARG A 56 -1.07 -4.92 16.49
C ARG A 56 -0.34 -5.66 17.61
N GLY A 57 -0.82 -6.83 18.01
CA GLY A 57 -0.21 -7.71 19.03
C GLY A 57 0.69 -8.79 18.44
N GLU A 58 0.88 -8.82 17.13
CA GLU A 58 1.74 -9.77 16.44
C GLU A 58 3.16 -9.20 16.26
N GLU A 59 4.11 -10.10 16.06
CA GLU A 59 5.42 -9.73 15.55
C GLU A 59 5.30 -9.09 14.16
N ILE A 60 6.34 -8.36 13.74
CA ILE A 60 6.32 -7.59 12.50
C ILE A 60 5.97 -8.45 11.27
N ILE A 61 6.45 -9.69 11.22
CA ILE A 61 6.17 -10.62 10.13
C ILE A 61 4.67 -10.97 10.06
N GLY A 62 4.00 -11.11 11.20
CA GLY A 62 2.56 -11.34 11.29
C GLY A 62 1.76 -10.12 10.81
N GLN A 63 2.22 -8.91 11.13
CA GLN A 63 1.60 -7.68 10.66
C GLN A 63 1.68 -7.53 9.13
N TYR A 64 2.84 -7.82 8.53
CA TYR A 64 2.99 -7.90 7.07
C TYR A 64 2.06 -8.95 6.45
N ALA A 65 1.94 -10.13 7.07
CA ALA A 65 1.09 -11.20 6.58
C ALA A 65 -0.39 -10.78 6.47
N ILE A 66 -0.91 -10.04 7.46
CA ILE A 66 -2.28 -9.50 7.41
C ILE A 66 -2.45 -8.50 6.25
N GLY A 67 -1.47 -7.62 6.05
CA GLY A 67 -1.47 -6.69 4.92
C GLY A 67 -1.46 -7.42 3.57
N LEU A 68 -0.60 -8.44 3.41
CA LEU A 68 -0.51 -9.25 2.20
C LEU A 68 -1.83 -9.98 1.89
N VAL A 69 -2.51 -10.55 2.90
CA VAL A 69 -3.84 -11.15 2.68
C VAL A 69 -4.85 -10.12 2.15
N THR A 70 -4.83 -8.89 2.66
CA THR A 70 -5.69 -7.83 2.14
C THR A 70 -5.39 -7.54 0.67
N LEU A 71 -4.12 -7.45 0.29
CA LEU A 71 -3.70 -7.24 -1.10
C LEU A 71 -4.00 -8.44 -2.00
N ASN A 72 -3.89 -9.66 -1.49
CA ASN A 72 -4.26 -10.88 -2.23
C ASN A 72 -5.77 -10.91 -2.54
N ARG A 73 -6.61 -10.45 -1.61
CA ARG A 73 -8.04 -10.31 -1.85
C ARG A 73 -8.34 -9.30 -2.95
N VAL A 74 -7.68 -8.13 -2.95
CA VAL A 74 -7.84 -7.12 -4.01
C VAL A 74 -7.51 -7.68 -5.41
N LYS A 75 -6.57 -8.63 -5.49
CA LYS A 75 -6.18 -9.30 -6.74
C LYS A 75 -7.11 -10.44 -7.15
N ASP A 76 -7.94 -10.91 -6.25
CA ASP A 76 -8.83 -12.05 -6.47
C ASP A 76 -10.24 -11.57 -6.89
N LYS A 77 -10.76 -12.18 -7.98
CA LYS A 77 -12.07 -11.82 -8.56
C LYS A 77 -13.26 -12.02 -7.62
N ASP A 78 -13.12 -12.85 -6.58
CA ASP A 78 -14.19 -13.14 -5.62
C ASP A 78 -14.28 -12.07 -4.51
N PHE A 79 -13.39 -11.07 -4.54
CA PHE A 79 -13.35 -9.96 -3.60
C PHE A 79 -13.45 -8.59 -4.31
N PRO A 80 -13.74 -7.52 -3.58
CA PRO A 80 -13.66 -6.17 -4.13
C PRO A 80 -12.26 -5.86 -4.69
N ASN A 81 -12.19 -5.05 -5.74
CA ASN A 81 -10.97 -4.73 -6.46
C ASN A 81 -10.19 -3.51 -5.93
N ASN A 82 -10.57 -3.01 -4.75
CA ASN A 82 -9.83 -1.96 -4.07
C ASN A 82 -9.70 -2.25 -2.57
N ILE A 83 -8.69 -1.65 -1.96
CA ILE A 83 -8.29 -1.94 -0.58
C ILE A 83 -9.37 -1.55 0.43
N CYS A 84 -9.94 -0.36 0.29
CA CYS A 84 -10.93 0.12 1.25
C CYS A 84 -12.21 -0.73 1.21
N ASP A 85 -12.65 -1.14 0.02
CA ASP A 85 -13.83 -2.00 -0.11
C ASP A 85 -13.59 -3.42 0.44
N VAL A 86 -12.37 -3.96 0.31
CA VAL A 86 -11.98 -5.21 0.97
C VAL A 86 -12.00 -5.04 2.49
N VAL A 87 -11.42 -3.95 3.01
CA VAL A 87 -11.31 -3.71 4.46
C VAL A 87 -12.67 -3.44 5.10
N TYR A 88 -13.52 -2.66 4.44
CA TYR A 88 -14.83 -2.28 4.96
C TYR A 88 -15.98 -3.15 4.44
N GLN A 89 -15.68 -4.32 3.87
CA GLN A 89 -16.69 -5.26 3.39
C GLN A 89 -17.60 -5.71 4.54
N ALA A 90 -18.91 -5.51 4.39
CA ALA A 90 -19.90 -5.79 5.42
C ALA A 90 -21.26 -6.13 4.82
N ILE A 91 -22.04 -6.93 5.52
CA ILE A 91 -23.46 -7.13 5.20
C ILE A 91 -24.24 -5.88 5.62
N LYS A 92 -25.01 -5.33 4.68
CA LYS A 92 -25.89 -4.18 4.91
C LYS A 92 -27.34 -4.57 4.70
N ILE A 93 -28.21 -4.12 5.58
CA ILE A 93 -29.68 -4.22 5.46
C ILE A 93 -30.23 -2.79 5.56
N ASN A 94 -31.00 -2.35 4.58
CA ASN A 94 -31.53 -0.98 4.49
C ASN A 94 -30.43 0.09 4.67
N ASN A 95 -29.29 -0.09 3.99
CA ASN A 95 -28.10 0.75 4.07
C ASN A 95 -27.43 0.83 5.45
N LYS A 96 -27.85 0.01 6.41
CA LYS A 96 -27.22 -0.08 7.74
C LYS A 96 -26.35 -1.32 7.83
N ILE A 97 -25.12 -1.15 8.33
CA ILE A 97 -24.19 -2.27 8.57
C ILE A 97 -24.77 -3.16 9.67
N VAL A 98 -24.81 -4.46 9.40
CA VAL A 98 -25.24 -5.45 10.38
C VAL A 98 -24.09 -5.74 11.34
N LYS A 99 -24.30 -5.52 12.64
CA LYS A 99 -23.30 -5.73 13.67
C LYS A 99 -22.75 -7.16 13.63
N TYR A 100 -21.42 -7.30 13.74
CA TYR A 100 -20.67 -8.56 13.66
C TYR A 100 -20.79 -9.32 12.33
N LYS A 101 -21.21 -8.65 11.24
CA LYS A 101 -21.28 -9.23 9.88
C LYS A 101 -20.37 -8.50 8.91
N CYS A 102 -19.15 -8.21 9.36
CA CYS A 102 -18.10 -7.60 8.56
C CYS A 102 -16.98 -8.60 8.28
N GLN A 103 -16.25 -8.35 7.22
CA GLN A 103 -15.08 -9.16 6.84
C GLN A 103 -14.01 -9.11 7.95
N PHE A 104 -13.77 -7.92 8.49
CA PHE A 104 -12.92 -7.68 9.65
C PHE A 104 -13.80 -7.23 10.82
N SER A 105 -13.75 -7.99 11.91
CA SER A 105 -14.70 -7.82 13.03
C SER A 105 -14.64 -6.47 13.70
N TRP A 106 -13.47 -5.84 13.74
CA TRP A 106 -13.26 -4.53 14.35
C TRP A 106 -14.12 -3.43 13.72
N TYR A 107 -14.41 -3.52 12.41
CA TYR A 107 -15.18 -2.50 11.69
C TYR A 107 -16.64 -2.41 12.13
N CYS A 108 -17.23 -3.49 12.65
CA CYS A 108 -18.63 -3.46 13.06
C CYS A 108 -18.90 -4.12 14.42
N ASP A 109 -17.95 -4.12 15.33
CA ASP A 109 -18.10 -4.59 16.71
C ASP A 109 -18.77 -3.54 17.63
N GLY A 110 -18.92 -2.31 17.13
CA GLY A 110 -19.53 -1.17 17.83
C GLY A 110 -18.55 -0.41 18.73
N LYS A 111 -17.25 -0.65 18.59
CA LYS A 111 -16.19 0.14 19.25
C LYS A 111 -15.67 1.22 18.30
N SER A 112 -14.81 2.06 18.81
CA SER A 112 -14.18 3.11 18.02
C SER A 112 -13.10 2.53 17.11
N ASP A 113 -13.17 2.85 15.79
CA ASP A 113 -12.19 2.50 14.76
C ASP A 113 -11.04 3.53 14.67
N THR A 114 -10.84 4.31 15.72
CA THR A 114 -9.73 5.26 15.82
C THR A 114 -8.56 4.59 16.54
N PRO A 115 -7.38 4.48 15.91
CA PRO A 115 -6.17 3.99 16.56
C PRO A 115 -5.82 4.86 17.76
N LYS A 116 -5.62 4.24 18.93
CA LYS A 116 -5.32 4.96 20.19
C LYS A 116 -3.84 4.93 20.54
N ASP A 117 -3.14 3.85 20.20
CA ASP A 117 -1.71 3.71 20.40
C ASP A 117 -0.98 4.25 19.16
N LEU A 118 -0.42 5.44 19.29
CA LEU A 118 0.24 6.14 18.19
C LEU A 118 1.50 5.39 17.71
N GLN A 119 2.27 4.78 18.60
CA GLN A 119 3.48 4.06 18.23
C GLN A 119 3.15 2.85 17.34
N THR A 120 2.16 2.07 17.75
CA THR A 120 1.67 0.91 16.97
C THR A 120 0.97 1.36 15.69
N TRP A 121 0.29 2.50 15.71
CA TRP A 121 -0.33 3.08 14.52
C TRP A 121 0.71 3.48 13.47
N TYR A 122 1.78 4.18 13.85
CA TYR A 122 2.86 4.52 12.93
C TYR A 122 3.57 3.29 12.36
N LYS A 123 3.72 2.21 13.13
CA LYS A 123 4.22 0.93 12.60
C LYS A 123 3.30 0.38 11.52
N ALA A 124 2.00 0.38 11.74
CA ALA A 124 1.02 -0.10 10.77
C ALA A 124 1.02 0.75 9.48
N ILE A 125 1.15 2.08 9.59
CA ILE A 125 1.32 2.97 8.44
C ILE A 125 2.58 2.60 7.65
N ASN A 126 3.73 2.45 8.31
CA ASN A 126 4.99 2.12 7.63
C ASN A 126 4.94 0.76 6.92
N ILE A 127 4.28 -0.24 7.52
CA ILE A 127 4.08 -1.54 6.89
C ILE A 127 3.16 -1.41 5.67
N ALA A 128 2.05 -0.70 5.79
CA ALA A 128 1.13 -0.47 4.69
C ALA A 128 1.82 0.29 3.54
N ASP A 129 2.57 1.33 3.85
CA ASP A 129 3.35 2.10 2.89
C ASP A 129 4.37 1.21 2.16
N THR A 130 5.11 0.40 2.90
CA THR A 130 6.06 -0.57 2.33
C THR A 130 5.37 -1.55 1.38
N LEU A 131 4.22 -2.10 1.77
CA LEU A 131 3.46 -3.05 0.96
C LEU A 131 2.88 -2.44 -0.32
N LEU A 132 2.59 -1.13 -0.32
CA LEU A 132 2.00 -0.43 -1.45
C LEU A 132 3.05 0.10 -2.43
N HIS A 133 4.23 0.48 -1.96
CA HIS A 133 5.26 1.11 -2.79
C HIS A 133 6.38 0.16 -3.22
N PHE A 134 6.61 -0.92 -2.48
CA PHE A 134 7.71 -1.84 -2.76
C PHE A 134 7.19 -3.22 -3.15
N ASN A 135 7.94 -3.91 -4.00
CA ASN A 135 7.62 -5.28 -4.40
C ASN A 135 8.00 -6.26 -3.27
N VAL A 136 7.15 -6.33 -2.25
CA VAL A 136 7.33 -7.28 -1.15
C VAL A 136 6.89 -8.67 -1.61
N GLU A 137 7.76 -9.67 -1.48
CA GLU A 137 7.43 -11.06 -1.79
C GLU A 137 6.26 -11.55 -0.91
N ASP A 138 5.28 -12.21 -1.54
CA ASP A 138 4.14 -12.78 -0.81
C ASP A 138 4.50 -14.11 -0.15
N PHE A 139 5.08 -14.04 1.03
CA PHE A 139 5.38 -15.20 1.84
C PHE A 139 4.14 -15.86 2.47
N THR A 140 2.93 -15.26 2.32
CA THR A 140 1.67 -15.91 2.71
C THR A 140 1.18 -16.92 1.67
N ARG A 141 1.89 -17.05 0.53
CA ARG A 141 1.59 -18.01 -0.55
C ARG A 141 0.23 -17.80 -1.21
N GLY A 142 -0.18 -16.55 -1.39
CA GLY A 142 -1.48 -16.20 -1.96
C GLY A 142 -2.67 -16.40 -1.02
N SER A 143 -2.43 -16.45 0.29
CA SER A 143 -3.51 -16.65 1.27
C SER A 143 -4.53 -15.53 1.22
N ARG A 144 -5.82 -15.90 1.30
CA ARG A 144 -6.96 -14.97 1.32
C ARG A 144 -7.78 -15.07 2.60
N PHE A 145 -7.52 -16.10 3.43
CA PHE A 145 -8.22 -16.32 4.69
C PHE A 145 -7.21 -16.61 5.79
N TYR A 146 -7.56 -16.21 7.00
CA TYR A 146 -6.79 -16.56 8.19
C TYR A 146 -7.68 -16.57 9.44
N HIS A 147 -7.21 -17.18 10.48
CA HIS A 147 -7.75 -17.07 11.83
C HIS A 147 -6.64 -17.22 12.87
N ALA A 148 -6.88 -16.72 14.06
CA ALA A 148 -5.96 -16.93 15.18
C ALA A 148 -5.92 -18.41 15.58
N ASP A 149 -4.75 -18.91 15.95
CA ASP A 149 -4.51 -20.35 16.19
C ASP A 149 -5.27 -20.93 17.38
N TYR A 150 -5.78 -20.09 18.27
CA TYR A 150 -6.62 -20.48 19.41
C TYR A 150 -8.11 -20.61 19.10
N VAL A 151 -8.55 -20.36 17.85
CA VAL A 151 -9.92 -20.55 17.40
C VAL A 151 -9.97 -21.51 16.22
N VAL A 152 -11.10 -22.22 16.06
CA VAL A 152 -11.31 -23.14 14.92
C VAL A 152 -12.64 -22.81 14.26
N PRO A 153 -12.68 -21.85 13.32
CA PRO A 153 -13.90 -21.48 12.61
C PRO A 153 -14.41 -22.67 11.77
N LYS A 154 -15.73 -22.80 11.62
CA LYS A 154 -16.31 -23.89 10.82
C LYS A 154 -15.79 -23.91 9.38
N TRP A 155 -15.60 -22.74 8.80
CA TRP A 155 -15.12 -22.58 7.41
C TRP A 155 -13.69 -23.10 7.20
N SER A 156 -12.82 -23.07 8.23
CA SER A 156 -11.42 -23.48 8.08
C SER A 156 -11.26 -24.97 7.79
N LYS A 157 -12.27 -25.80 8.16
CA LYS A 157 -12.24 -27.24 7.91
C LYS A 157 -12.29 -27.61 6.42
N ASN A 158 -12.83 -26.70 5.58
CA ASN A 158 -13.02 -26.91 4.15
C ASN A 158 -11.99 -26.14 3.30
N LYS A 159 -10.96 -25.56 3.93
CA LYS A 159 -9.93 -24.79 3.25
C LYS A 159 -8.55 -25.42 3.44
N LYS A 160 -7.72 -25.28 2.42
CA LYS A 160 -6.34 -25.75 2.47
C LYS A 160 -5.48 -24.79 3.28
N VAL A 161 -4.81 -25.31 4.31
CA VAL A 161 -3.78 -24.57 5.05
C VAL A 161 -2.58 -24.34 4.14
N LEU A 162 -2.12 -23.12 4.04
CA LEU A 162 -0.93 -22.75 3.27
C LEU A 162 0.29 -22.54 4.16
N ILE A 163 0.13 -21.80 5.27
CA ILE A 163 1.23 -21.47 6.17
C ILE A 163 0.69 -21.06 7.57
N ARG A 164 1.55 -21.18 8.58
CA ARG A 164 1.35 -20.57 9.91
C ARG A 164 2.41 -19.48 10.10
N ILE A 165 1.99 -18.29 10.53
CA ILE A 165 2.86 -17.15 10.81
C ILE A 165 2.39 -16.52 12.12
N GLY A 166 3.29 -16.42 13.10
CA GLY A 166 2.92 -15.95 14.43
C GLY A 166 1.78 -16.78 15.03
N LYS A 167 0.76 -16.12 15.52
CA LYS A 167 -0.44 -16.72 16.09
C LYS A 167 -1.58 -16.92 15.08
N HIS A 168 -1.28 -16.85 13.77
CA HIS A 168 -2.29 -17.00 12.72
C HIS A 168 -2.01 -18.18 11.81
N ILE A 169 -3.08 -18.85 11.37
CA ILE A 169 -3.06 -19.89 10.35
C ILE A 169 -3.70 -19.34 9.09
N PHE A 170 -3.00 -19.45 7.97
CA PHE A 170 -3.37 -18.84 6.69
C PHE A 170 -3.83 -19.92 5.69
N TYR A 171 -4.82 -19.56 4.88
CA TYR A 171 -5.53 -20.49 3.99
C TYR A 171 -5.74 -19.91 2.58
N GLU A 172 -5.89 -20.85 1.63
CA GLU A 172 -6.32 -20.56 0.25
C GLU A 172 -7.78 -20.14 0.18
#